data_e6ee3b28258719689d9f8a4cf84b812c
#
_entry.id   e6ee3b28258719689d9f8a4cf84b812c
#
_cell.length_a   1.000
_cell.length_b   1.000
_cell.length_c   1.000
_cell.angle_alpha   90.00
_cell.angle_beta   90.00
_cell.angle_gamma   90.00
#
_symmetry.space_group_name_H-M   'P 1'
#
loop_
_entity.id
_entity.type
_entity.pdbx_description
1 polymer ?
#
loop_
_entity_poly.entity_id
_entity_poly.type
_entity_poly.pdbx_seq_one_letter_code
_entity_poly.pdbx_strand_id
1 'polypeptide(L)'
;METLTKYLAVAGGGAFGAVLRYYLGGSALSRAAAPFPLATFVINVTGSFVIGFFLTLVNERVYVNPNVRLAVAVGFVGAYTTFSTFEYDTARLVESKDYLYAFLNVVLSFVVGFAAVWAGIVAARRVAWMPAVGRAVYERLNREADACDESRSVRARQKTDAGACAAVAEKDADEAHTGEEV
;
A
#
# COMPACT_ATOMS: atom_id res chain seq x y z
N MET A 1 13.62 13.83 5.23
CA MET A 1 14.24 12.51 5.01
C MET A 1 13.21 11.37 4.98
N GLU A 2 12.18 11.38 5.81
CA GLU A 2 11.14 10.32 5.84
C GLU A 2 10.38 10.15 4.51
N THR A 3 10.09 11.25 3.81
CA THR A 3 9.37 11.21 2.53
C THR A 3 10.18 10.50 1.44
N LEU A 4 11.49 10.79 1.35
CA LEU A 4 12.38 10.15 0.39
C LEU A 4 12.47 8.64 0.62
N THR A 5 12.57 8.20 1.87
CA THR A 5 12.62 6.78 2.23
C THR A 5 11.35 6.03 1.79
N LYS A 6 10.17 6.65 1.90
CA LYS A 6 8.90 6.09 1.42
C LYS A 6 8.89 5.93 -0.10
N TYR A 7 9.34 6.93 -0.84
CA TYR A 7 9.45 6.83 -2.30
C TYR A 7 10.46 5.75 -2.74
N LEU A 8 11.61 5.67 -2.08
CA LEU A 8 12.60 4.62 -2.37
C LEU A 8 12.07 3.22 -2.06
N ALA A 9 11.31 3.06 -0.97
CA ALA A 9 10.67 1.81 -0.63
C ALA A 9 9.66 1.37 -1.70
N VAL A 10 8.79 2.28 -2.16
CA VAL A 10 7.84 2.02 -3.24
C VAL A 10 8.56 1.73 -4.56
N ALA A 11 9.59 2.50 -4.91
CA ALA A 11 10.37 2.31 -6.13
C ALA A 11 11.08 0.95 -6.15
N GLY A 12 11.72 0.54 -5.06
CA GLY A 12 12.36 -0.77 -4.93
C GLY A 12 11.38 -1.93 -5.06
N GLY A 13 10.26 -1.86 -4.33
CA GLY A 13 9.18 -2.84 -4.45
C GLY A 13 8.60 -2.89 -5.85
N GLY A 14 8.36 -1.71 -6.45
CA GLY A 14 7.82 -1.57 -7.80
C GLY A 14 8.74 -2.14 -8.88
N ALA A 15 10.04 -1.88 -8.79
CA ALA A 15 11.01 -2.45 -9.71
C ALA A 15 10.99 -3.99 -9.68
N PHE A 16 10.96 -4.59 -8.49
CA PHE A 16 10.89 -6.04 -8.36
C PHE A 16 9.55 -6.61 -8.88
N GLY A 17 8.42 -5.97 -8.56
CA GLY A 17 7.10 -6.39 -9.06
C GLY A 17 7.00 -6.31 -10.59
N ALA A 18 7.49 -5.23 -11.19
CA ALA A 18 7.48 -5.04 -12.64
C ALA A 18 8.37 -6.06 -13.36
N VAL A 19 9.57 -6.35 -12.84
CA VAL A 19 10.48 -7.37 -13.40
C VAL A 19 9.85 -8.76 -13.33
N LEU A 20 9.25 -9.13 -12.20
CA LEU A 20 8.59 -10.42 -12.04
C LEU A 20 7.40 -10.55 -13.00
N ARG A 21 6.58 -9.51 -13.13
CA ARG A 21 5.48 -9.47 -14.11
C ARG A 21 5.99 -9.65 -15.55
N TYR A 22 7.04 -8.94 -15.91
CA TYR A 22 7.65 -9.06 -17.25
C TYR A 22 8.15 -10.49 -17.51
N TYR A 23 8.84 -11.08 -16.55
CA TYR A 23 9.35 -12.45 -16.64
C TYR A 23 8.22 -13.46 -16.84
N LEU A 24 7.15 -13.38 -16.03
CA LEU A 24 6.01 -14.29 -16.14
C LEU A 24 5.22 -14.06 -17.44
N GLY A 25 5.03 -12.81 -17.84
CA GLY A 25 4.37 -12.45 -19.10
C GLY A 25 5.09 -12.94 -20.35
N GLY A 26 6.42 -12.99 -20.32
CA GLY A 26 7.26 -13.54 -21.42
C GLY A 26 7.47 -15.04 -21.35
N SER A 27 7.00 -15.73 -20.32
CA SER A 27 7.23 -17.15 -20.08
C SER A 27 6.37 -18.07 -20.98
N ALA A 28 6.62 -19.38 -20.90
CA ALA A 28 5.79 -20.39 -21.57
C ALA A 28 4.30 -20.30 -21.17
N LEU A 29 4.01 -19.71 -20.02
CA LEU A 29 2.65 -19.50 -19.50
C LEU A 29 1.79 -18.65 -20.45
N SER A 30 2.37 -17.64 -21.13
CA SER A 30 1.64 -16.81 -22.10
C SER A 30 1.16 -17.59 -23.34
N ARG A 31 1.79 -18.72 -23.64
CA ARG A 31 1.47 -19.57 -24.79
C ARG A 31 0.67 -20.83 -24.42
N ALA A 32 0.62 -21.15 -23.14
CA ALA A 32 0.09 -22.45 -22.66
C ALA A 32 -1.42 -22.63 -22.88
N ALA A 33 -2.18 -21.54 -22.95
CA ALA A 33 -3.64 -21.59 -23.08
C ALA A 33 -4.20 -20.65 -24.17
N ALA A 34 -3.41 -20.39 -25.22
CA ALA A 34 -3.88 -19.52 -26.30
C ALA A 34 -5.23 -20.02 -26.88
N PRO A 35 -6.20 -19.13 -27.17
CA PRO A 35 -6.10 -17.67 -27.17
C PRO A 35 -6.31 -17.00 -25.79
N PHE A 36 -6.63 -17.74 -24.72
CA PHE A 36 -6.86 -17.19 -23.38
C PHE A 36 -5.58 -16.58 -22.78
N PRO A 37 -5.60 -15.35 -22.23
CA PRO A 37 -4.42 -14.65 -21.71
C PRO A 37 -4.01 -15.16 -20.32
N LEU A 38 -3.59 -16.43 -20.25
CA LEU A 38 -3.31 -17.13 -19.00
C LEU A 38 -2.26 -16.43 -18.13
N ALA A 39 -1.23 -15.83 -18.73
CA ALA A 39 -0.18 -15.14 -17.97
C ALA A 39 -0.73 -13.94 -17.21
N THR A 40 -1.50 -13.07 -17.85
CA THR A 40 -2.16 -11.93 -17.20
C THR A 40 -3.13 -12.38 -16.12
N PHE A 41 -3.90 -13.43 -16.40
CA PHE A 41 -4.82 -14.03 -15.42
C PHE A 41 -4.09 -14.52 -14.17
N VAL A 42 -3.04 -15.33 -14.32
CA VAL A 42 -2.27 -15.87 -13.18
C VAL A 42 -1.59 -14.76 -12.39
N ILE A 43 -0.99 -13.77 -13.06
CA ILE A 43 -0.37 -12.61 -12.40
C ILE A 43 -1.39 -11.89 -11.52
N ASN A 44 -2.57 -11.58 -12.05
CA ASN A 44 -3.59 -10.86 -11.29
C ASN A 44 -4.19 -11.70 -10.15
N VAL A 45 -4.45 -12.97 -10.37
CA VAL A 45 -4.97 -13.89 -9.32
C VAL A 45 -3.96 -14.09 -8.19
N THR A 46 -2.69 -14.33 -8.53
CA THR A 46 -1.64 -14.50 -7.51
C THR A 46 -1.38 -13.19 -6.76
N GLY A 47 -1.37 -12.06 -7.45
CA GLY A 47 -1.27 -10.74 -6.80
C GLY A 47 -2.44 -10.44 -5.88
N SER A 48 -3.67 -10.84 -6.26
CA SER A 48 -4.88 -10.74 -5.44
C SER A 48 -4.77 -11.57 -4.15
N PHE A 49 -4.25 -12.78 -4.25
CA PHE A 49 -3.96 -13.60 -3.06
C PHE A 49 -2.91 -12.94 -2.16
N VAL A 50 -1.80 -12.50 -2.74
CA VAL A 50 -0.69 -11.88 -1.99
C VAL A 50 -1.14 -10.63 -1.26
N ILE A 51 -1.93 -9.74 -1.89
CA ILE A 51 -2.40 -8.51 -1.23
C ILE A 51 -3.36 -8.83 -0.07
N GLY A 52 -4.31 -9.76 -0.27
CA GLY A 52 -5.22 -10.22 0.78
C GLY A 52 -4.49 -10.83 1.98
N PHE A 53 -3.52 -11.69 1.70
CA PHE A 53 -2.68 -12.32 2.72
C PHE A 53 -1.82 -11.29 3.47
N PHE A 54 -1.06 -10.50 2.75
CA PHE A 54 -0.11 -9.56 3.33
C PHE A 54 -0.77 -8.47 4.17
N LEU A 55 -1.81 -7.80 3.63
CA LEU A 55 -2.50 -6.74 4.37
C LEU A 55 -3.21 -7.26 5.61
N THR A 56 -3.82 -8.44 5.54
CA THR A 56 -4.43 -9.06 6.72
C THR A 56 -3.39 -9.41 7.78
N LEU A 57 -2.26 -10.00 7.36
CA LEU A 57 -1.17 -10.35 8.27
C LEU A 57 -0.63 -9.11 9.00
N VAL A 58 -0.35 -8.04 8.26
CA VAL A 58 0.21 -6.79 8.80
C VAL A 58 -0.81 -6.03 9.67
N ASN A 59 -2.09 -6.00 9.29
CA ASN A 59 -3.10 -5.26 10.04
C ASN A 59 -3.55 -5.98 11.31
N GLU A 60 -3.60 -7.32 11.29
CA GLU A 60 -4.20 -8.08 12.39
C GLU A 60 -3.16 -8.79 13.28
N ARG A 61 -1.94 -9.03 12.80
CA ARG A 61 -1.06 -10.03 13.39
C ARG A 61 0.39 -9.64 13.61
N VAL A 62 1.00 -8.91 12.70
CA VAL A 62 2.45 -8.64 12.72
C VAL A 62 2.71 -7.16 12.57
N TYR A 63 3.51 -6.60 13.48
CA TYR A 63 4.03 -5.25 13.29
C TYR A 63 5.09 -5.25 12.19
N VAL A 64 4.85 -4.48 11.16
CA VAL A 64 5.78 -4.30 10.05
C VAL A 64 6.08 -2.81 9.88
N ASN A 65 7.34 -2.49 9.67
CA ASN A 65 7.75 -1.12 9.40
C ASN A 65 6.89 -0.51 8.26
N PRO A 66 6.38 0.73 8.42
CA PRO A 66 5.55 1.39 7.40
C PRO A 66 6.18 1.41 6.00
N ASN A 67 7.50 1.54 5.90
CA ASN A 67 8.20 1.52 4.62
C ASN A 67 8.15 0.14 3.94
N VAL A 68 8.25 -0.95 4.71
CA VAL A 68 8.09 -2.32 4.19
C VAL A 68 6.66 -2.56 3.73
N ARG A 69 5.66 -2.05 4.47
CA ARG A 69 4.26 -2.11 4.05
C ARG A 69 4.05 -1.40 2.71
N LEU A 70 4.62 -0.21 2.54
CA LEU A 70 4.57 0.54 1.28
C LEU A 70 5.30 -0.18 0.15
N ALA A 71 6.50 -0.71 0.41
CA ALA A 71 7.28 -1.44 -0.58
C ALA A 71 6.53 -2.68 -1.11
N VAL A 72 5.87 -3.43 -0.22
CA VAL A 72 5.17 -4.66 -0.63
C VAL A 72 3.80 -4.35 -1.22
N ALA A 73 2.92 -3.62 -0.50
CA ALA A 73 1.53 -3.46 -0.94
C ALA A 73 1.40 -2.49 -2.13
N VAL A 74 2.08 -1.35 -2.07
CA VAL A 74 2.00 -0.32 -3.12
C VAL A 74 3.03 -0.56 -4.20
N GLY A 75 4.30 -0.78 -3.82
CA GLY A 75 5.38 -0.98 -4.77
C GLY A 75 5.24 -2.32 -5.49
N PHE A 76 5.48 -3.41 -4.78
CA PHE A 76 5.55 -4.74 -5.40
C PHE A 76 4.21 -5.18 -6.00
N VAL A 77 3.15 -5.30 -5.20
CA VAL A 77 1.86 -5.82 -5.70
C VAL A 77 1.25 -4.87 -6.72
N GLY A 78 1.34 -3.54 -6.49
CA GLY A 78 0.84 -2.54 -7.43
C GLY A 78 1.53 -2.57 -8.80
N ALA A 79 2.84 -2.86 -8.86
CA ALA A 79 3.57 -3.01 -10.12
C ALA A 79 3.50 -4.42 -10.71
N TYR A 80 3.28 -5.44 -9.87
CA TYR A 80 3.14 -6.83 -10.30
C TYR A 80 1.81 -7.08 -11.01
N THR A 81 0.69 -6.63 -10.44
CA THR A 81 -0.65 -6.76 -11.04
C THR A 81 -0.87 -5.72 -12.14
N THR A 82 -1.78 -6.01 -13.08
CA THR A 82 -2.06 -5.10 -14.19
C THR A 82 -3.50 -5.18 -14.67
N PHE A 83 -4.21 -4.08 -14.51
CA PHE A 83 -5.56 -3.93 -15.03
C PHE A 83 -5.56 -3.56 -16.52
N SER A 84 -4.66 -2.66 -16.94
CA SER A 84 -4.58 -2.21 -18.34
C SER A 84 -4.21 -3.33 -19.31
N THR A 85 -3.32 -4.26 -18.93
CA THR A 85 -3.03 -5.43 -19.78
C THR A 85 -4.24 -6.37 -19.85
N PHE A 86 -4.94 -6.58 -18.75
CA PHE A 86 -6.19 -7.36 -18.74
C PHE A 86 -7.25 -6.77 -19.70
N GLU A 87 -7.45 -5.44 -19.69
CA GLU A 87 -8.37 -4.78 -20.63
C GLU A 87 -7.91 -4.92 -22.07
N TYR A 88 -6.61 -4.71 -22.33
CA TYR A 88 -6.04 -4.85 -23.66
C TYR A 88 -6.17 -6.27 -24.20
N ASP A 89 -5.86 -7.28 -23.41
CA ASP A 89 -6.01 -8.70 -23.78
C ASP A 89 -7.47 -9.04 -24.09
N THR A 90 -8.41 -8.52 -23.28
CA THR A 90 -9.85 -8.70 -23.52
C THR A 90 -10.29 -8.04 -24.83
N ALA A 91 -9.83 -6.81 -25.11
CA ALA A 91 -10.16 -6.10 -26.35
C ALA A 91 -9.63 -6.87 -27.57
N ARG A 92 -8.42 -7.40 -27.49
CA ARG A 92 -7.83 -8.22 -28.55
C ARG A 92 -8.64 -9.50 -28.83
N LEU A 93 -9.15 -10.16 -27.81
CA LEU A 93 -10.02 -11.32 -27.98
C LEU A 93 -11.32 -10.95 -28.68
N VAL A 94 -11.90 -9.78 -28.37
CA VAL A 94 -13.08 -9.26 -29.07
C VAL A 94 -12.79 -8.95 -30.54
N GLU A 95 -11.65 -8.31 -30.83
CA GLU A 95 -11.19 -8.02 -32.22
C GLU A 95 -11.00 -9.30 -33.02
N SER A 96 -10.46 -10.36 -32.41
CA SER A 96 -10.26 -11.68 -33.00
C SER A 96 -11.56 -12.49 -33.12
N LYS A 97 -12.70 -11.96 -32.65
CA LYS A 97 -14.01 -12.62 -32.58
C LYS A 97 -14.06 -13.83 -31.64
N ASP A 98 -13.08 -13.96 -30.76
CA ASP A 98 -13.02 -14.97 -29.71
C ASP A 98 -13.87 -14.57 -28.48
N TYR A 99 -15.15 -14.28 -28.70
CA TYR A 99 -16.05 -13.70 -27.69
C TYR A 99 -16.20 -14.55 -26.44
N LEU A 100 -16.14 -15.88 -26.57
CA LEU A 100 -16.18 -16.78 -25.43
C LEU A 100 -14.98 -16.59 -24.50
N TYR A 101 -13.78 -16.50 -25.07
CA TYR A 101 -12.57 -16.27 -24.29
C TYR A 101 -12.51 -14.86 -23.70
N ALA A 102 -13.02 -13.85 -24.40
CA ALA A 102 -13.17 -12.50 -23.86
C ALA A 102 -14.10 -12.50 -22.64
N PHE A 103 -15.26 -13.13 -22.75
CA PHE A 103 -16.21 -13.27 -21.64
C PHE A 103 -15.61 -14.05 -20.47
N LEU A 104 -14.97 -15.19 -20.75
CA LEU A 104 -14.30 -15.99 -19.71
C LEU A 104 -13.19 -15.21 -19.03
N ASN A 105 -12.37 -14.44 -19.77
CA ASN A 105 -11.32 -13.62 -19.18
C ASN A 105 -11.89 -12.62 -18.17
N VAL A 106 -12.98 -11.95 -18.50
CA VAL A 106 -13.64 -11.00 -17.58
C VAL A 106 -14.20 -11.74 -16.36
N VAL A 107 -15.04 -12.73 -16.57
CA VAL A 107 -15.74 -13.41 -15.48
C VAL A 107 -14.78 -14.14 -14.54
N LEU A 108 -13.84 -14.92 -15.10
CA LEU A 108 -12.89 -15.67 -14.28
C LEU A 108 -11.93 -14.74 -13.53
N SER A 109 -11.47 -13.65 -14.14
CA SER A 109 -10.60 -12.68 -13.45
C SER A 109 -11.30 -12.07 -12.24
N PHE A 110 -12.59 -11.72 -12.36
CA PHE A 110 -13.35 -11.19 -11.22
C PHE A 110 -13.63 -12.26 -10.17
N VAL A 111 -14.19 -13.39 -10.55
CA VAL A 111 -14.61 -14.43 -9.60
C VAL A 111 -13.41 -15.06 -8.90
N VAL A 112 -12.42 -15.50 -9.68
CA VAL A 112 -11.24 -16.17 -9.13
C VAL A 112 -10.32 -15.17 -8.42
N GLY A 113 -10.20 -13.93 -8.94
CA GLY A 113 -9.46 -12.86 -8.28
C GLY A 113 -10.05 -12.50 -6.91
N PHE A 114 -11.37 -12.35 -6.81
CA PHE A 114 -12.03 -12.11 -5.52
C PHE A 114 -11.87 -13.30 -4.58
N ALA A 115 -12.06 -14.53 -5.07
CA ALA A 115 -11.84 -15.74 -4.28
C ALA A 115 -10.39 -15.84 -3.80
N ALA A 116 -9.42 -15.43 -4.61
CA ALA A 116 -8.00 -15.42 -4.24
C ALA A 116 -7.70 -14.40 -3.13
N VAL A 117 -8.26 -13.17 -3.19
CA VAL A 117 -8.16 -12.21 -2.07
C VAL A 117 -8.72 -12.82 -0.80
N TRP A 118 -9.92 -13.40 -0.86
CA TRP A 118 -10.57 -14.00 0.30
C TRP A 118 -9.76 -15.19 0.86
N ALA A 119 -9.24 -16.04 -0.02
CA ALA A 119 -8.35 -17.14 0.38
C ALA A 119 -7.08 -16.63 1.08
N GLY A 120 -6.49 -15.54 0.57
CA GLY A 120 -5.36 -14.86 1.20
C GLY A 120 -5.68 -14.37 2.61
N ILE A 121 -6.83 -13.71 2.79
CA ILE A 121 -7.32 -13.24 4.10
C ILE A 121 -7.48 -14.42 5.07
N VAL A 122 -8.15 -15.47 4.64
CA VAL A 122 -8.38 -16.66 5.48
C VAL A 122 -7.06 -17.36 5.83
N ALA A 123 -6.15 -17.47 4.86
CA ALA A 123 -4.83 -18.06 5.08
C ALA A 123 -4.02 -17.25 6.10
N ALA A 124 -3.98 -15.92 5.99
CA ALA A 124 -3.30 -15.05 6.94
C ALA A 124 -3.84 -15.23 8.37
N ARG A 125 -5.16 -15.31 8.51
CA ARG A 125 -5.79 -15.54 9.83
C ARG A 125 -5.48 -16.90 10.43
N ARG A 126 -5.27 -17.93 9.62
CA ARG A 126 -4.90 -19.28 10.08
C ARG A 126 -3.43 -19.41 10.43
N VAL A 127 -2.55 -18.83 9.62
CA VAL A 127 -1.09 -18.92 9.81
C VAL A 127 -0.62 -18.14 11.02
N ALA A 128 -1.26 -17.05 11.34
CA ALA A 128 -0.81 -16.14 12.38
C ALA A 128 -1.30 -16.52 13.78
N TRP A 129 -0.96 -17.70 14.24
CA TRP A 129 -0.97 -18.00 15.67
C TRP A 129 0.28 -17.34 16.32
N MET A 130 0.16 -16.05 16.69
CA MET A 130 1.21 -15.41 17.49
C MET A 130 1.10 -15.87 18.94
N PRO A 131 2.19 -16.36 19.55
CA PRO A 131 2.23 -16.56 21.00
C PRO A 131 1.92 -15.22 21.71
N ALA A 132 1.31 -15.29 22.90
CA ALA A 132 0.86 -14.14 23.69
C ALA A 132 1.94 -13.06 23.90
N VAL A 133 3.21 -13.46 23.90
CA VAL A 133 4.39 -12.58 23.99
C VAL A 133 4.49 -11.61 22.81
N GLY A 134 4.24 -12.08 21.59
CA GLY A 134 4.29 -11.22 20.40
C GLY A 134 3.18 -10.18 20.39
N ARG A 135 1.99 -10.52 20.90
CA ARG A 135 0.86 -9.59 21.01
C ARG A 135 1.15 -8.50 22.05
N ALA A 136 1.71 -8.85 23.19
CA ALA A 136 2.06 -7.89 24.24
C ALA A 136 3.16 -6.92 23.79
N VAL A 137 4.16 -7.40 23.02
CA VAL A 137 5.20 -6.55 22.42
C VAL A 137 4.61 -5.61 21.38
N TYR A 138 3.72 -6.10 20.50
CA TYR A 138 3.02 -5.30 19.52
C TYR A 138 2.20 -4.16 20.14
N GLU A 139 1.38 -4.47 21.15
CA GLU A 139 0.57 -3.48 21.86
C GLU A 139 1.42 -2.46 22.62
N ARG A 140 2.58 -2.88 23.13
CA ARG A 140 3.52 -1.98 23.79
C ARG A 140 4.15 -1.00 22.81
N LEU A 141 4.64 -1.51 21.67
CA LEU A 141 5.25 -0.67 20.62
C LEU A 141 4.25 0.33 20.02
N ASN A 142 3.01 -0.09 19.81
CA ASN A 142 1.96 0.83 19.35
C ASN A 142 1.66 1.93 20.39
N ARG A 143 1.53 1.58 21.66
CA ARG A 143 1.33 2.58 22.72
C ARG A 143 2.49 3.58 22.81
N GLU A 144 3.72 3.12 22.66
CA GLU A 144 4.91 3.98 22.64
C GLU A 144 4.94 4.89 21.40
N ALA A 145 4.51 4.38 20.24
CA ALA A 145 4.40 5.17 19.01
C ALA A 145 3.31 6.25 19.12
N ASP A 146 2.13 5.89 19.62
CA ASP A 146 1.00 6.82 19.84
C ASP A 146 1.37 7.91 20.85
N ALA A 147 2.02 7.55 21.97
CA ALA A 147 2.50 8.51 22.97
C ALA A 147 3.57 9.45 22.40
N CYS A 148 4.42 8.96 21.51
CA CYS A 148 5.43 9.77 20.83
C CYS A 148 4.79 10.78 19.86
N ASP A 149 3.75 10.39 19.15
CA ASP A 149 3.02 11.25 18.22
C ASP A 149 2.20 12.32 18.97
N GLU A 150 1.55 11.93 20.07
CA GLU A 150 0.84 12.84 20.96
C GLU A 150 1.80 13.88 21.56
N SER A 151 2.97 13.46 22.03
CA SER A 151 3.99 14.36 22.58
C SER A 151 4.53 15.36 21.52
N ARG A 152 4.67 14.94 20.27
CA ARG A 152 5.03 15.80 19.13
C ARG A 152 3.94 16.83 18.83
N SER A 153 2.67 16.40 18.84
CA SER A 153 1.53 17.29 18.59
C SER A 153 1.38 18.36 19.68
N VAL A 154 1.59 18.00 20.95
CA VAL A 154 1.58 18.94 22.09
C VAL A 154 2.72 19.93 21.98
N ARG A 155 3.95 19.49 21.66
CA ARG A 155 5.09 20.40 21.44
C ARG A 155 4.90 21.33 20.25
N ALA A 156 4.25 20.87 19.18
CA ALA A 156 3.92 21.72 18.04
C ALA A 156 2.94 22.82 18.43
N ARG A 157 1.89 22.49 19.20
CA ARG A 157 0.93 23.48 19.73
C ARG A 157 1.60 24.50 20.66
N GLN A 158 2.43 24.04 21.61
CA GLN A 158 3.15 24.95 22.51
C GLN A 158 4.10 25.91 21.77
N LYS A 159 4.75 25.47 20.68
CA LYS A 159 5.57 26.36 19.84
C LYS A 159 4.72 27.40 19.12
N THR A 160 3.53 27.04 18.66
CA THR A 160 2.61 27.98 17.99
C THR A 160 2.08 29.00 18.99
N ASP A 161 1.70 28.58 20.17
CA ASP A 161 1.19 29.46 21.23
C ASP A 161 2.30 30.40 21.75
N ALA A 162 3.51 29.91 21.94
CA ALA A 162 4.67 30.73 22.33
C ALA A 162 5.02 31.79 21.26
N GLY A 163 4.92 31.42 19.98
CA GLY A 163 5.10 32.35 18.86
C GLY A 163 4.01 33.44 18.81
N ALA A 164 2.76 33.04 19.08
CA ALA A 164 1.64 33.98 19.15
C ALA A 164 1.78 35.00 20.32
N CYS A 165 2.19 34.51 21.51
CA CYS A 165 2.44 35.39 22.67
C CYS A 165 3.63 36.37 22.42
N ALA A 166 4.67 35.91 21.76
CA ALA A 166 5.82 36.77 21.40
C ALA A 166 5.41 37.86 20.42
N ALA A 167 4.59 37.54 19.41
CA ALA A 167 4.11 38.53 18.43
C ALA A 167 3.15 39.58 19.04
N VAL A 168 2.36 39.21 20.05
CA VAL A 168 1.51 40.15 20.80
C VAL A 168 2.37 41.06 21.65
N ALA A 169 3.37 40.55 22.36
CA ALA A 169 4.26 41.36 23.19
C ALA A 169 5.11 42.35 22.36
N GLU A 170 5.51 41.99 21.15
CA GLU A 170 6.24 42.85 20.23
C GLU A 170 5.34 43.99 19.70
N LYS A 171 4.07 43.71 19.45
CA LYS A 171 3.07 44.71 19.03
C LYS A 171 2.74 45.73 20.12
N ASP A 172 2.58 45.25 21.36
CA ASP A 172 2.32 46.09 22.52
C ASP A 172 3.52 47.01 22.86
N ALA A 173 4.75 46.52 22.62
CA ALA A 173 5.98 47.36 22.78
C ALA A 173 6.10 48.45 21.70
N ASP A 174 5.69 48.18 20.48
CA ASP A 174 5.73 49.13 19.39
C ASP A 174 4.65 50.22 19.55
N GLU A 175 3.45 49.85 20.03
CA GLU A 175 2.38 50.82 20.35
C GLU A 175 2.74 51.73 21.55
N ALA A 176 3.52 51.24 22.52
CA ALA A 176 3.99 52.03 23.64
C ALA A 176 5.04 53.07 23.25
N HIS A 177 5.85 52.80 22.23
CA HIS A 177 6.91 53.70 21.74
C HIS A 177 6.37 54.83 20.85
N THR A 178 5.21 54.62 20.20
CA THR A 178 4.58 55.63 19.33
C THR A 178 3.66 56.61 20.08
N GLY A 179 3.37 56.35 21.38
CA GLY A 179 2.50 57.18 22.23
C GLY A 179 3.19 58.34 22.99
N GLU A 180 4.52 58.47 22.93
CA GLU A 180 5.29 59.52 23.67
C GLU A 180 5.73 60.72 22.82
N GLU A 181 5.31 60.80 21.57
CA GLU A 181 5.57 61.97 20.72
C GLU A 181 4.27 62.74 20.40
N VAL A 182 3.64 63.39 21.44
CA VAL A 182 2.66 64.46 21.28
C VAL A 182 2.86 65.54 22.37
#